data_f3f25b63729f722939352f891d93fb87
#
_entry.id   f3f25b63729f722939352f891d93fb87
#
_cell.length_a   1.000
_cell.length_b   1.000
_cell.length_c   1.000
_cell.angle_alpha   90.00
_cell.angle_beta   90.00
_cell.angle_gamma   90.00
#
_symmetry.space_group_name_H-M   'P 1'
#
loop_
_entity.id
_entity.type
_entity.pdbx_description
1 polymer ?
#
loop_
_entity_poly.entity_id
_entity_poly.type
_entity_poly.pdbx_seq_one_letter_code
_entity_poly.pdbx_strand_id
1 'polypeptide(L)'
;GQYFFDIFTTDGFLGDIPLVNFAYAPVMEVLPRKYRFRILNACMSRFLKLGLFDSSGRPVAIKMIANDGNLLVNPIAMTALDQQGIAERYDIVVDFSRFRVGDRINLVNLLQMRDDGRGPKAELTYANALALNATDPVLGEIMQFRVVGSVASVDAPGVTHVAGTQDRSVVPNVLTQQIPIVAPTRTRVVEFGRSGTGDSRGADGKCIPDCPETATFPWTIKINGQAAHSMNANRISLLVPKPGEVEHWTYINGGGGWDHP
;
A
#
# COMPACT_ATOMS: atom_id res chain seq x y z
N GLY A 1 20.96 1.94 -17.34
CA GLY A 1 19.78 2.44 -18.01
C GLY A 1 19.56 3.90 -17.66
N GLN A 2 19.08 4.67 -18.59
CA GLN A 2 18.64 6.05 -18.32
C GLN A 2 17.15 6.00 -17.95
N TYR A 3 16.78 6.72 -16.90
CA TYR A 3 15.38 6.92 -16.58
C TYR A 3 14.84 8.02 -17.49
N PHE A 4 13.77 7.72 -18.22
CA PHE A 4 13.02 8.71 -18.94
C PHE A 4 11.83 9.12 -18.10
N PHE A 5 11.69 10.42 -17.88
CA PHE A 5 10.48 10.99 -17.31
C PHE A 5 9.70 11.65 -18.44
N ASP A 6 8.46 11.23 -18.60
CA ASP A 6 7.53 11.94 -19.45
C ASP A 6 7.08 13.21 -18.72
N ILE A 7 7.65 14.32 -19.09
CA ILE A 7 7.33 15.62 -18.50
C ILE A 7 5.91 16.09 -18.82
N PHE A 8 5.22 15.41 -19.72
CA PHE A 8 3.88 15.81 -20.16
C PHE A 8 2.75 15.09 -19.44
N THR A 9 3.04 14.04 -18.69
CA THR A 9 2.03 13.36 -17.91
C THR A 9 2.08 13.75 -16.44
N THR A 10 0.98 14.29 -15.94
CA THR A 10 0.73 14.48 -14.50
C THR A 10 -0.03 13.29 -13.92
N ASP A 11 -0.32 12.29 -14.76
CA ASP A 11 -1.25 11.22 -14.45
C ASP A 11 -0.57 9.99 -13.85
N GLY A 12 0.75 10.07 -13.70
CA GLY A 12 1.53 8.99 -13.11
C GLY A 12 1.97 7.96 -14.15
N PHE A 13 2.68 6.95 -13.67
CA PHE A 13 3.26 5.89 -14.48
C PHE A 13 2.96 4.52 -13.85
N LEU A 14 2.21 3.68 -14.55
CA LEU A 14 1.81 2.38 -14.04
C LEU A 14 2.90 1.32 -14.15
N GLY A 15 3.66 1.34 -15.23
CA GLY A 15 4.60 0.26 -15.56
C GLY A 15 3.91 -1.05 -15.88
N ASP A 16 4.63 -1.94 -16.52
CA ASP A 16 4.16 -3.23 -17.00
C ASP A 16 5.02 -4.42 -16.52
N ILE A 17 6.12 -4.15 -15.84
CA ILE A 17 7.02 -5.18 -15.31
C ILE A 17 7.03 -5.13 -13.79
N PRO A 18 6.38 -6.08 -13.09
CA PRO A 18 6.43 -6.14 -11.64
C PRO A 18 7.79 -6.62 -11.17
N LEU A 19 8.44 -5.84 -10.33
CA LEU A 19 9.69 -6.22 -9.68
C LEU A 19 9.46 -6.37 -8.18
N VAL A 20 9.93 -7.47 -7.62
CA VAL A 20 10.01 -7.68 -6.16
C VAL A 20 11.47 -7.67 -5.75
N ASN A 21 11.88 -6.67 -4.96
CA ASN A 21 13.28 -6.44 -4.61
C ASN A 21 14.20 -6.38 -5.84
N PHE A 22 13.76 -5.66 -6.89
CA PHE A 22 14.44 -5.51 -8.18
C PHE A 22 14.58 -6.79 -9.02
N ALA A 23 13.92 -7.88 -8.65
CA ALA A 23 13.89 -9.12 -9.42
C ALA A 23 12.52 -9.33 -10.07
N TYR A 24 12.52 -9.77 -11.33
CA TYR A 24 11.31 -10.16 -12.04
C TYR A 24 10.91 -11.58 -11.67
N ALA A 25 9.66 -11.77 -11.27
CA ALA A 25 9.08 -13.06 -10.90
C ALA A 25 10.01 -13.94 -10.00
N PRO A 26 10.53 -13.38 -8.89
CA PRO A 26 11.49 -14.12 -8.08
C PRO A 26 10.88 -15.34 -7.39
N VAL A 27 11.71 -16.31 -7.11
CA VAL A 27 11.37 -17.45 -6.27
C VAL A 27 12.13 -17.35 -4.96
N MET A 28 11.42 -17.45 -3.85
CA MET A 28 12.01 -17.51 -2.52
C MET A 28 11.80 -18.90 -1.92
N GLU A 29 12.88 -19.55 -1.56
CA GLU A 29 12.81 -20.78 -0.77
C GLU A 29 12.50 -20.47 0.69
N VAL A 30 11.50 -21.15 1.22
CA VAL A 30 11.06 -21.01 2.61
C VAL A 30 11.02 -22.35 3.31
N LEU A 31 11.35 -22.34 4.57
CA LEU A 31 11.22 -23.51 5.44
C LEU A 31 9.78 -23.59 5.97
N PRO A 32 9.29 -24.77 6.38
CA PRO A 32 7.94 -24.94 6.92
C PRO A 32 7.81 -24.37 8.32
N ARG A 33 7.86 -23.05 8.41
CA ARG A 33 7.77 -22.26 9.63
C ARG A 33 7.09 -20.92 9.36
N LYS A 34 6.85 -20.12 10.41
CA LYS A 34 6.34 -18.77 10.26
C LYS A 34 7.43 -17.81 9.81
N TYR A 35 7.05 -16.92 8.90
CA TYR A 35 7.87 -15.81 8.43
C TYR A 35 7.13 -14.51 8.63
N ARG A 36 7.86 -13.49 9.07
CA ARG A 36 7.42 -12.11 9.06
C ARG A 36 7.97 -11.43 7.81
N PHE A 37 7.06 -10.86 7.02
CA PHE A 37 7.42 -10.05 5.85
C PHE A 37 7.03 -8.61 6.09
N ARG A 38 7.86 -7.71 5.60
CA ARG A 38 7.58 -6.29 5.49
C ARG A 38 7.38 -5.98 4.04
N ILE A 39 6.21 -5.47 3.70
CA ILE A 39 5.82 -5.16 2.34
C ILE A 39 5.76 -3.66 2.21
N LEU A 40 6.51 -3.11 1.25
CA LEU A 40 6.44 -1.73 0.82
C LEU A 40 5.91 -1.71 -0.62
N ASN A 41 4.85 -0.96 -0.86
CA ASN A 41 4.50 -0.62 -2.24
C ASN A 41 5.43 0.49 -2.73
N ALA A 42 6.44 0.13 -3.50
CA ALA A 42 7.42 1.05 -4.07
C ALA A 42 7.11 1.39 -5.54
N CYS A 43 5.89 1.14 -6.01
CA CYS A 43 5.47 1.55 -7.33
C CYS A 43 5.39 3.08 -7.44
N MET A 44 5.45 3.60 -8.67
CA MET A 44 5.34 5.05 -8.92
C MET A 44 3.91 5.55 -8.74
N SER A 45 2.92 4.81 -9.26
CA SER A 45 1.50 5.21 -9.23
C SER A 45 0.55 4.03 -9.05
N ARG A 46 1.06 2.80 -9.02
CA ARG A 46 0.23 1.60 -9.00
C ARG A 46 -0.13 1.23 -7.56
N PHE A 47 -1.41 1.14 -7.28
CA PHE A 47 -1.93 0.50 -6.08
C PHE A 47 -1.86 -1.02 -6.23
N LEU A 48 -1.72 -1.72 -5.14
CA LEU A 48 -1.66 -3.18 -5.09
C LEU A 48 -2.73 -3.72 -4.13
N LYS A 49 -3.23 -4.92 -4.43
CA LYS A 49 -3.97 -5.75 -3.47
C LYS A 49 -3.36 -7.14 -3.48
N LEU A 50 -2.56 -7.43 -2.49
CA LEU A 50 -1.76 -8.65 -2.46
C LEU A 50 -2.46 -9.77 -1.68
N GLY A 51 -2.48 -10.95 -2.27
CA GLY A 51 -2.92 -12.19 -1.62
C GLY A 51 -1.91 -13.31 -1.86
N LEU A 52 -1.98 -14.33 -1.03
CA LEU A 52 -1.21 -15.54 -1.19
C LEU A 52 -2.14 -16.69 -1.59
N PHE A 53 -1.72 -17.48 -2.58
CA PHE A 53 -2.51 -18.59 -3.09
C PHE A 53 -1.62 -19.84 -3.27
N ASP A 54 -2.17 -20.99 -2.93
CA ASP A 54 -1.51 -22.27 -3.24
C ASP A 54 -1.64 -22.61 -4.73
N SER A 55 -0.97 -23.66 -5.16
CA SER A 55 -0.98 -24.12 -6.56
C SER A 55 -2.36 -24.58 -7.07
N SER A 56 -3.35 -24.72 -6.20
CA SER A 56 -4.74 -25.01 -6.57
C SER A 56 -5.63 -23.76 -6.60
N GLY A 57 -5.04 -22.58 -6.37
CA GLY A 57 -5.77 -21.31 -6.33
C GLY A 57 -6.55 -21.06 -5.04
N ARG A 58 -6.26 -21.79 -3.97
CA ARG A 58 -6.88 -21.55 -2.66
C ARG A 58 -6.10 -20.48 -1.91
N PRO A 59 -6.80 -19.53 -1.27
CA PRO A 59 -6.14 -18.49 -0.51
C PRO A 59 -5.42 -19.05 0.72
N VAL A 60 -4.24 -18.52 0.97
CA VAL A 60 -3.41 -18.81 2.15
C VAL A 60 -3.62 -17.73 3.18
N ALA A 61 -3.89 -18.11 4.41
CA ALA A 61 -4.14 -17.17 5.49
C ALA A 61 -2.90 -16.33 5.82
N ILE A 62 -3.11 -15.04 5.98
CA ILE A 62 -2.13 -14.02 6.34
C ILE A 62 -2.56 -13.43 7.69
N LYS A 63 -1.62 -13.09 8.55
CA LYS A 63 -1.87 -12.26 9.73
C LYS A 63 -1.16 -10.92 9.56
N MET A 64 -1.91 -9.84 9.41
CA MET A 64 -1.36 -8.49 9.47
C MET A 64 -1.11 -8.10 10.92
N ILE A 65 0.07 -7.60 11.22
CA ILE A 65 0.50 -7.23 12.58
C ILE A 65 0.85 -5.76 12.73
N ALA A 66 1.15 -5.08 11.63
CA ALA A 66 1.44 -3.65 11.61
C ALA A 66 1.17 -3.06 10.25
N ASN A 67 0.93 -1.76 10.21
CA ASN A 67 0.91 -0.94 9.00
C ASN A 67 1.64 0.39 9.29
N ASP A 68 2.29 0.93 8.28
CA ASP A 68 3.03 2.20 8.31
C ASP A 68 3.89 2.44 9.55
N GLY A 69 4.52 1.36 10.03
CA GLY A 69 5.41 1.41 11.19
C GLY A 69 4.71 1.30 12.55
N ASN A 70 3.38 1.21 12.57
CA ASN A 70 2.60 1.08 13.80
C ASN A 70 2.10 -0.35 13.99
N LEU A 71 2.36 -0.92 15.16
CA LEU A 71 1.76 -2.20 15.54
C LEU A 71 0.25 -2.05 15.70
N LEU A 72 -0.48 -3.01 15.18
CA LEU A 72 -1.90 -3.15 15.46
C LEU A 72 -2.10 -3.58 16.91
N VAL A 73 -3.23 -3.22 17.51
CA VAL A 73 -3.55 -3.69 18.86
C VAL A 73 -3.67 -5.21 18.88
N ASN A 74 -4.33 -5.75 17.88
CA ASN A 74 -4.50 -7.19 17.68
C ASN A 74 -4.12 -7.56 16.25
N PRO A 75 -3.56 -8.76 16.01
CA PRO A 75 -3.35 -9.24 14.65
C PRO A 75 -4.67 -9.42 13.91
N ILE A 76 -4.70 -9.02 12.64
CA ILE A 76 -5.86 -9.21 11.77
C ILE A 76 -5.60 -10.41 10.87
N ALA A 77 -6.46 -11.42 10.94
CA ALA A 77 -6.43 -12.56 10.03
C ALA A 77 -7.18 -12.21 8.74
N MET A 78 -6.55 -12.45 7.59
CA MET A 78 -7.10 -12.15 6.29
C MET A 78 -6.61 -13.13 5.23
N THR A 79 -7.25 -13.14 4.07
CA THR A 79 -6.87 -13.97 2.91
C THR A 79 -6.25 -13.17 1.78
N ALA A 80 -6.44 -11.86 1.80
CA ALA A 80 -5.75 -10.88 0.98
C ALA A 80 -5.61 -9.60 1.79
N LEU A 81 -4.57 -8.84 1.52
CA LEU A 81 -4.35 -7.53 2.12
C LEU A 81 -5.37 -6.52 1.58
N ASP A 82 -5.56 -5.43 2.28
CA ASP A 82 -6.31 -4.30 1.76
C ASP A 82 -5.59 -3.68 0.55
N GLN A 83 -6.24 -2.74 -0.11
CA GLN A 83 -5.60 -1.98 -1.16
C GLN A 83 -4.45 -1.17 -0.55
N GLN A 84 -3.27 -1.38 -1.07
CA GLN A 84 -2.04 -0.73 -0.63
C GLN A 84 -1.67 0.37 -1.61
N GLY A 85 -1.77 1.60 -1.17
CA GLY A 85 -1.32 2.76 -1.93
C GLY A 85 0.21 2.86 -2.00
N ILE A 86 0.69 3.84 -2.76
CA ILE A 86 2.12 4.10 -2.91
C ILE A 86 2.72 4.49 -1.56
N ALA A 87 3.90 3.98 -1.26
CA ALA A 87 4.65 4.16 -0.02
C ALA A 87 4.02 3.55 1.24
N GLU A 88 2.83 3.00 1.19
CA GLU A 88 2.27 2.26 2.33
C GLU A 88 3.08 0.99 2.61
N ARG A 89 3.20 0.65 3.90
CA ARG A 89 3.90 -0.52 4.39
C ARG A 89 2.97 -1.40 5.19
N TYR A 90 3.04 -2.69 4.94
CA TYR A 90 2.37 -3.71 5.73
C TYR A 90 3.38 -4.68 6.32
N ASP A 91 3.15 -5.06 7.57
CA ASP A 91 3.90 -6.09 8.26
C ASP A 91 2.98 -7.31 8.46
N ILE A 92 3.37 -8.43 7.88
CA ILE A 92 2.55 -9.64 7.89
C ILE A 92 3.30 -10.85 8.41
N VAL A 93 2.57 -11.80 8.96
CA VAL A 93 3.08 -13.14 9.27
C VAL A 93 2.37 -14.18 8.43
N VAL A 94 3.15 -15.00 7.76
CA VAL A 94 2.69 -16.15 6.96
C VAL A 94 3.21 -17.43 7.61
N ASP A 95 2.33 -18.41 7.77
CA ASP A 95 2.66 -19.69 8.38
C ASP A 95 2.82 -20.78 7.31
N PHE A 96 4.07 -21.05 6.93
CA PHE A 96 4.40 -22.09 5.99
C PHE A 96 4.48 -23.49 6.64
N SER A 97 4.37 -23.62 7.95
CA SER A 97 4.40 -24.92 8.64
C SER A 97 3.24 -25.86 8.26
N ARG A 98 2.20 -25.29 7.64
CA ARG A 98 1.03 -26.02 7.15
C ARG A 98 1.25 -26.67 5.79
N PHE A 99 2.35 -26.39 5.14
CA PHE A 99 2.68 -26.86 3.80
C PHE A 99 3.78 -27.94 3.85
N ARG A 100 3.82 -28.75 2.82
CA ARG A 100 4.81 -29.82 2.66
C ARG A 100 5.98 -29.33 1.82
N VAL A 101 7.10 -29.98 1.98
CA VAL A 101 8.25 -29.78 1.08
C VAL A 101 7.83 -30.01 -0.37
N GLY A 102 8.13 -29.05 -1.22
CA GLY A 102 7.73 -29.04 -2.62
C GLY A 102 6.48 -28.20 -2.93
N ASP A 103 5.68 -27.86 -1.92
CA ASP A 103 4.53 -26.98 -2.14
C ASP A 103 4.97 -25.59 -2.60
N ARG A 104 4.12 -24.99 -3.43
CA ARG A 104 4.32 -23.66 -4.00
C ARG A 104 3.19 -22.76 -3.59
N ILE A 105 3.55 -21.57 -3.17
CA ILE A 105 2.61 -20.51 -2.77
C ILE A 105 2.97 -19.27 -3.57
N ASN A 106 2.01 -18.70 -4.28
CA ASN A 106 2.22 -17.54 -5.14
C ASN A 106 1.73 -16.28 -4.44
N LEU A 107 2.54 -15.22 -4.48
CA LEU A 107 2.13 -13.87 -4.17
C LEU A 107 1.47 -13.29 -5.42
N VAL A 108 0.23 -12.82 -5.26
CA VAL A 108 -0.64 -12.45 -6.37
C VAL A 108 -1.15 -11.03 -6.17
N ASN A 109 -1.08 -10.21 -7.20
CA ASN A 109 -1.77 -8.93 -7.23
C ASN A 109 -3.18 -9.09 -7.80
N LEU A 110 -4.17 -8.69 -7.02
CA LEU A 110 -5.60 -8.80 -7.30
C LEU A 110 -6.23 -7.46 -7.70
N LEU A 111 -5.45 -6.38 -7.83
CA LEU A 111 -5.98 -5.05 -8.08
C LEU A 111 -5.71 -4.60 -9.50
N GLN A 112 -6.77 -4.49 -10.29
CA GLN A 112 -6.71 -3.85 -11.59
C GLN A 112 -6.71 -2.34 -11.44
N MET A 113 -5.79 -1.68 -12.13
CA MET A 113 -5.74 -0.23 -12.21
C MET A 113 -6.55 0.28 -13.40
N ARG A 114 -6.98 1.53 -13.33
CA ARG A 114 -7.53 2.24 -14.49
C ARG A 114 -6.41 2.53 -15.48
N ASP A 115 -6.74 2.49 -16.77
CA ASP A 115 -5.77 2.70 -17.84
C ASP A 115 -5.19 4.12 -17.83
N ASP A 116 -5.92 5.07 -17.24
CA ASP A 116 -5.49 6.45 -17.07
C ASP A 116 -4.54 6.66 -15.87
N GLY A 117 -4.22 5.61 -15.12
CA GLY A 117 -3.30 5.67 -13.98
C GLY A 117 -3.84 6.34 -12.71
N ARG A 118 -5.09 6.80 -12.73
CA ARG A 118 -5.65 7.65 -11.66
C ARG A 118 -6.10 6.92 -10.41
N GLY A 119 -6.04 5.61 -10.40
CA GLY A 119 -6.39 4.82 -9.24
C GLY A 119 -6.91 3.42 -9.59
N PRO A 120 -7.37 2.67 -8.58
CA PRO A 120 -7.94 1.36 -8.77
C PRO A 120 -9.17 1.35 -9.65
N LYS A 121 -9.33 0.26 -10.43
CA LYS A 121 -10.50 -0.01 -11.26
C LYS A 121 -11.39 -1.08 -10.65
N ALA A 122 -10.79 -2.21 -10.29
CA ALA A 122 -11.53 -3.34 -9.75
C ALA A 122 -10.64 -4.26 -8.91
N GLU A 123 -11.24 -4.83 -7.88
CA GLU A 123 -10.69 -5.97 -7.16
C GLU A 123 -11.08 -7.26 -7.88
N LEU A 124 -10.12 -8.12 -8.12
CA LEU A 124 -10.28 -9.32 -8.92
C LEU A 124 -10.23 -10.58 -8.04
N THR A 125 -10.90 -11.62 -8.50
CA THR A 125 -10.63 -12.98 -8.02
C THR A 125 -9.26 -13.46 -8.53
N TYR A 126 -8.69 -14.48 -7.90
CA TYR A 126 -7.46 -15.11 -8.38
C TYR A 126 -7.53 -15.50 -9.86
N ALA A 127 -8.61 -16.17 -10.27
CA ALA A 127 -8.79 -16.62 -11.65
C ALA A 127 -8.85 -15.45 -12.64
N ASN A 128 -9.56 -14.37 -12.28
CA ASN A 128 -9.67 -13.19 -13.14
C ASN A 128 -8.35 -12.42 -13.22
N ALA A 129 -7.58 -12.35 -12.13
CA ALA A 129 -6.27 -11.73 -12.15
C ALA A 129 -5.30 -12.49 -13.08
N LEU A 130 -5.31 -13.81 -13.06
CA LEU A 130 -4.52 -14.62 -13.99
C LEU A 130 -4.98 -14.45 -15.45
N ALA A 131 -6.28 -14.41 -15.68
CA ALA A 131 -6.82 -14.25 -17.03
C ALA A 131 -6.46 -12.89 -17.67
N LEU A 132 -6.31 -11.85 -16.85
CA LEU A 132 -5.96 -10.51 -17.30
C LEU A 132 -4.44 -10.24 -17.34
N ASN A 133 -3.62 -11.16 -16.88
CA ASN A 133 -2.14 -11.01 -16.88
C ASN A 133 -1.57 -10.74 -18.29
N ALA A 134 -2.18 -11.26 -19.35
CA ALA A 134 -1.74 -11.01 -20.72
C ALA A 134 -1.90 -9.55 -21.16
N THR A 135 -2.83 -8.81 -20.55
CA THR A 135 -3.12 -7.40 -20.85
C THR A 135 -2.53 -6.44 -19.84
N ASP A 136 -2.43 -6.86 -18.60
CA ASP A 136 -1.72 -6.13 -17.52
C ASP A 136 -0.81 -7.13 -16.78
N PRO A 137 0.47 -7.21 -17.14
CA PRO A 137 1.40 -8.20 -16.58
C PRO A 137 1.65 -8.05 -15.07
N VAL A 138 1.21 -6.96 -14.45
CA VAL A 138 1.31 -6.79 -13.00
C VAL A 138 0.15 -7.46 -12.25
N LEU A 139 -0.88 -7.90 -12.97
CA LEU A 139 -1.95 -8.73 -12.40
C LEU A 139 -1.51 -10.19 -12.29
N GLY A 140 -2.06 -10.88 -11.32
CA GLY A 140 -1.75 -12.29 -11.10
C GLY A 140 -0.46 -12.51 -10.32
N GLU A 141 0.26 -13.55 -10.66
CA GLU A 141 1.42 -14.03 -9.88
C GLU A 141 2.65 -13.18 -10.13
N ILE A 142 3.16 -12.55 -9.06
CA ILE A 142 4.34 -11.66 -9.12
C ILE A 142 5.57 -12.23 -8.42
N MET A 143 5.39 -13.21 -7.53
CA MET A 143 6.47 -13.90 -6.80
C MET A 143 6.00 -15.28 -6.36
N GLN A 144 6.92 -16.23 -6.23
CA GLN A 144 6.63 -17.58 -5.72
C GLN A 144 7.45 -17.90 -4.48
N PHE A 145 6.81 -18.50 -3.47
CA PHE A 145 7.47 -19.19 -2.37
C PHE A 145 7.50 -20.69 -2.63
N ARG A 146 8.64 -21.33 -2.38
CA ARG A 146 8.81 -22.79 -2.42
C ARG A 146 9.15 -23.30 -1.06
N VAL A 147 8.37 -24.25 -0.57
CA VAL A 147 8.66 -24.88 0.71
C VAL A 147 9.77 -25.92 0.51
N VAL A 148 10.88 -25.72 1.19
CA VAL A 148 12.06 -26.58 1.12
C VAL A 148 12.49 -27.04 2.51
N GLY A 149 13.02 -28.25 2.61
CA GLY A 149 13.55 -28.78 3.86
C GLY A 149 12.53 -28.96 4.97
N SER A 150 12.97 -29.50 6.07
CA SER A 150 12.20 -29.60 7.31
C SER A 150 12.89 -28.77 8.38
N VAL A 151 12.18 -27.81 8.97
CA VAL A 151 12.72 -27.01 10.07
C VAL A 151 11.66 -26.69 11.07
N ALA A 152 12.13 -26.54 12.25
CA ALA A 152 11.39 -25.97 13.31
C ALA A 152 11.94 -24.63 13.74
N SER A 153 11.09 -23.78 14.17
CA SER A 153 11.44 -22.64 15.01
C SER A 153 10.89 -22.84 16.40
N VAL A 154 11.53 -22.24 17.36
CA VAL A 154 11.09 -22.22 18.73
C VAL A 154 10.62 -20.82 19.11
N ASP A 155 9.71 -20.74 20.06
CA ASP A 155 8.94 -19.54 20.42
C ASP A 155 9.75 -18.41 21.08
N ALA A 156 11.04 -18.59 21.34
CA ALA A 156 11.82 -17.62 22.08
C ALA A 156 12.85 -16.88 21.19
N PRO A 157 13.03 -15.56 21.37
CA PRO A 157 14.11 -14.83 20.73
C PRO A 157 15.47 -15.44 21.08
N GLY A 158 16.32 -15.62 20.06
CA GLY A 158 17.69 -16.14 20.26
C GLY A 158 17.81 -17.64 20.37
N VAL A 159 16.74 -18.40 20.21
CA VAL A 159 16.82 -19.87 20.18
C VAL A 159 17.24 -20.35 18.81
N THR A 160 18.23 -21.24 18.80
CA THR A 160 18.75 -21.86 17.56
C THR A 160 17.71 -22.80 16.98
N HIS A 161 17.52 -22.74 15.68
CA HIS A 161 16.69 -23.69 14.94
C HIS A 161 17.25 -25.12 15.09
N VAL A 162 16.37 -26.03 15.47
CA VAL A 162 16.69 -27.45 15.52
C VAL A 162 15.96 -28.13 14.36
N ALA A 163 16.71 -28.75 13.44
CA ALA A 163 16.15 -29.46 12.32
C ALA A 163 15.19 -30.56 12.80
N GLY A 164 14.04 -30.67 12.16
CA GLY A 164 13.04 -31.69 12.44
C GLY A 164 12.07 -31.40 13.59
N THR A 165 12.18 -30.27 14.27
CA THR A 165 11.19 -29.88 15.28
C THR A 165 10.07 -29.02 14.67
N GLN A 166 8.88 -29.07 15.23
CA GLN A 166 7.73 -28.31 14.75
C GLN A 166 7.84 -26.83 15.13
N ASP A 167 7.44 -25.94 14.24
CA ASP A 167 7.32 -24.51 14.56
C ASP A 167 6.23 -24.29 15.63
N ARG A 168 6.65 -23.90 16.82
CA ARG A 168 5.77 -23.57 17.96
C ARG A 168 5.62 -22.07 18.18
N SER A 169 6.20 -21.23 17.30
CA SER A 169 6.08 -19.80 17.44
C SER A 169 4.63 -19.35 17.42
N VAL A 170 4.31 -18.36 18.23
CA VAL A 170 2.96 -17.84 18.37
C VAL A 170 2.97 -16.35 18.06
N VAL A 171 2.04 -15.91 17.23
CA VAL A 171 1.74 -14.48 17.11
C VAL A 171 0.85 -14.10 18.28
N PRO A 172 1.29 -13.20 19.18
CA PRO A 172 0.48 -12.79 20.31
C PRO A 172 -0.88 -12.23 19.87
N ASN A 173 -1.92 -12.47 20.65
CA ASN A 173 -3.26 -11.93 20.36
C ASN A 173 -3.32 -10.41 20.64
N VAL A 174 -2.47 -9.90 21.52
CA VAL A 174 -2.34 -8.48 21.81
C VAL A 174 -0.90 -8.08 21.51
N LEU A 175 -0.71 -7.15 20.59
CA LEU A 175 0.62 -6.70 20.15
C LEU A 175 1.03 -5.39 20.83
N THR A 176 0.07 -4.53 21.11
CA THR A 176 0.30 -3.24 21.78
C THR A 176 -0.97 -2.79 22.50
N GLN A 177 -0.82 -1.77 23.31
CA GLN A 177 -1.98 -1.14 23.97
C GLN A 177 -2.64 -0.14 23.02
N GLN A 178 -3.96 -0.08 23.09
CA GLN A 178 -4.70 0.96 22.38
C GLN A 178 -4.41 2.32 23.03
N ILE A 179 -4.06 3.29 22.19
CA ILE A 179 -3.93 4.68 22.61
C ILE A 179 -5.34 5.20 22.93
N PRO A 180 -5.55 5.80 24.12
CA PRO A 180 -6.84 6.38 24.45
C PRO A 180 -7.25 7.46 23.43
N ILE A 181 -8.50 7.40 22.98
CA ILE A 181 -9.06 8.46 22.15
C ILE A 181 -9.37 9.66 23.04
N VAL A 182 -8.71 10.76 22.77
CA VAL A 182 -8.92 12.02 23.46
C VAL A 182 -9.81 12.92 22.58
N ALA A 183 -10.78 13.60 23.20
CA ALA A 183 -11.63 14.54 22.47
C ALA A 183 -10.76 15.65 21.84
N PRO A 184 -10.97 16.00 20.58
CA PRO A 184 -10.18 17.02 19.93
C PRO A 184 -10.55 18.41 20.44
N THR A 185 -9.57 19.26 20.60
CA THR A 185 -9.77 20.69 20.90
C THR A 185 -10.04 21.51 19.63
N ARG A 186 -9.71 20.93 18.47
CA ARG A 186 -9.88 21.55 17.17
C ARG A 186 -10.10 20.50 16.08
N THR A 187 -10.88 20.85 15.08
CA THR A 187 -11.02 20.07 13.84
C THR A 187 -10.46 20.84 12.66
N ARG A 188 -9.86 20.14 11.71
CA ARG A 188 -9.42 20.68 10.43
C ARG A 188 -9.90 19.81 9.29
N VAL A 189 -10.18 20.44 8.17
CA VAL A 189 -10.44 19.76 6.91
C VAL A 189 -9.27 20.06 5.97
N VAL A 190 -8.63 19.02 5.48
CA VAL A 190 -7.55 19.08 4.50
C VAL A 190 -8.05 18.43 3.23
N GLU A 191 -8.12 19.20 2.14
CA GLU A 191 -8.59 18.72 0.85
C GLU A 191 -7.43 18.70 -0.14
N PHE A 192 -7.20 17.54 -0.75
CA PHE A 192 -6.29 17.39 -1.88
C PHE A 192 -7.10 17.60 -3.15
N GLY A 193 -6.69 18.56 -3.98
CA GLY A 193 -7.42 18.90 -5.18
C GLY A 193 -6.53 19.36 -6.30
N ARG A 194 -7.14 19.68 -7.41
CA ARG A 194 -6.46 20.35 -8.51
C ARG A 194 -6.46 21.85 -8.29
N SER A 195 -5.36 22.46 -8.69
CA SER A 195 -5.22 23.89 -8.77
C SER A 195 -6.32 24.46 -9.66
N GLY A 196 -6.94 25.45 -9.19
CA GLY A 196 -7.95 26.11 -9.98
C GLY A 196 -9.30 25.61 -9.70
N THR A 197 -9.65 25.04 -8.79
CA THR A 197 -10.95 24.81 -8.54
C THR A 197 -11.50 25.39 -7.36
N GLY A 198 -12.09 26.60 -7.14
CA GLY A 198 -12.73 26.23 -7.99
C GLY A 198 -11.59 25.52 -8.32
N ASP A 199 -10.98 25.30 -8.83
CA ASP A 199 -9.83 24.74 -9.01
C ASP A 199 -9.67 23.99 -10.02
N SER A 200 -10.39 24.06 -10.87
CA SER A 200 -10.42 23.38 -12.02
C SER A 200 -9.78 24.20 -13.05
N ARG A 201 -9.12 23.52 -13.89
CA ARG A 201 -8.84 24.01 -15.21
C ARG A 201 -10.11 23.86 -16.03
N GLY A 202 -10.40 24.86 -16.84
CA GLY A 202 -11.37 24.71 -17.90
C GLY A 202 -10.99 23.55 -18.84
N ALA A 203 -11.87 23.14 -19.71
CA ALA A 203 -11.63 22.09 -20.70
C ALA A 203 -10.42 22.36 -21.60
N ASP A 204 -9.95 23.59 -21.67
CA ASP A 204 -8.75 24.06 -22.38
C ASP A 204 -7.47 23.94 -21.55
N GLY A 205 -7.55 23.36 -20.34
CA GLY A 205 -6.43 23.23 -19.43
C GLY A 205 -5.97 24.51 -18.75
N LYS A 206 -6.66 25.65 -18.98
CA LYS A 206 -6.32 26.92 -18.35
C LYS A 206 -6.95 27.08 -16.99
N CYS A 207 -6.26 27.74 -16.10
CA CYS A 207 -6.75 28.03 -14.77
C CYS A 207 -7.95 28.94 -14.81
N ILE A 208 -8.95 28.69 -13.97
CA ILE A 208 -10.03 29.60 -13.66
C ILE A 208 -9.50 30.72 -12.73
N PRO A 209 -10.17 31.90 -12.65
CA PRO A 209 -9.62 33.13 -12.11
C PRO A 209 -8.86 33.08 -10.77
N ASP A 210 -9.12 32.08 -9.95
CA ASP A 210 -8.45 31.93 -8.66
C ASP A 210 -7.20 31.04 -8.68
N CYS A 211 -6.78 30.60 -9.84
CA CYS A 211 -5.51 29.95 -10.03
C CYS A 211 -4.45 31.04 -10.14
N PRO A 212 -3.79 31.38 -9.03
CA PRO A 212 -2.78 32.41 -9.15
C PRO A 212 -1.68 31.83 -9.99
N GLU A 213 -1.38 32.49 -10.98
CA GLU A 213 -0.08 32.42 -11.50
C GLU A 213 0.25 31.43 -12.54
N THR A 214 -0.35 30.35 -12.71
CA THR A 214 0.02 29.57 -13.84
C THR A 214 -0.41 28.14 -13.83
N ALA A 215 -0.50 27.67 -14.97
CA ALA A 215 -0.45 26.26 -15.40
C ALA A 215 0.65 25.38 -14.75
N THR A 216 1.51 25.94 -13.93
CA THR A 216 2.63 25.24 -13.33
C THR A 216 2.33 24.50 -12.05
N PHE A 217 1.19 24.74 -11.42
CA PHE A 217 0.82 24.03 -10.19
C PHE A 217 -0.52 23.33 -10.38
N PRO A 218 -0.50 22.11 -10.94
CA PRO A 218 -1.75 21.38 -11.22
C PRO A 218 -2.46 20.89 -9.96
N TRP A 219 -1.78 20.93 -8.82
CA TRP A 219 -2.27 20.38 -7.55
C TRP A 219 -2.37 21.46 -6.48
N THR A 220 -3.37 21.34 -5.63
CA THR A 220 -3.55 22.24 -4.49
C THR A 220 -3.95 21.47 -3.25
N ILE A 221 -3.54 21.99 -2.10
CA ILE A 221 -4.04 21.56 -0.79
C ILE A 221 -4.86 22.71 -0.21
N LYS A 222 -6.11 22.42 0.15
CA LYS A 222 -6.96 23.37 0.87
C LYS A 222 -7.05 23.00 2.33
N ILE A 223 -7.09 24.00 3.18
CA ILE A 223 -7.26 23.83 4.61
C ILE A 223 -8.43 24.67 5.05
N ASN A 224 -9.48 24.00 5.54
CA ASN A 224 -10.74 24.65 5.87
C ASN A 224 -11.26 25.52 4.70
N GLY A 225 -11.16 25.02 3.48
CA GLY A 225 -11.59 25.70 2.27
C GLY A 225 -10.63 26.76 1.70
N GLN A 226 -9.54 27.08 2.38
CA GLN A 226 -8.54 28.04 1.89
C GLN A 226 -7.39 27.32 1.21
N ALA A 227 -7.11 27.68 -0.04
CA ALA A 227 -6.00 27.10 -0.78
C ALA A 227 -4.65 27.48 -0.17
N ALA A 228 -3.82 26.48 0.10
CA ALA A 228 -2.44 26.65 0.50
C ALA A 228 -1.54 26.50 -0.75
N HIS A 229 -0.90 27.58 -1.15
CA HIS A 229 0.08 27.54 -2.22
C HIS A 229 1.49 27.39 -1.64
N SER A 230 2.26 26.50 -2.20
CA SER A 230 3.63 26.24 -1.77
C SER A 230 4.54 27.48 -1.83
N MET A 231 4.17 28.46 -2.65
CA MET A 231 4.92 29.72 -2.82
C MET A 231 4.46 30.83 -1.86
N ASN A 232 3.44 30.61 -1.07
CA ASN A 232 2.95 31.62 -0.13
C ASN A 232 3.22 31.21 1.31
N ALA A 233 4.36 31.59 1.84
CA ALA A 233 4.79 31.26 3.19
C ALA A 233 3.79 31.69 4.29
N ASN A 234 2.99 32.75 4.04
CA ASN A 234 1.99 33.20 4.99
C ASN A 234 0.81 32.24 5.16
N ARG A 235 0.61 31.32 4.20
CA ARG A 235 -0.45 30.32 4.26
C ARG A 235 -0.05 29.02 4.95
N ILE A 236 1.24 28.80 5.14
CA ILE A 236 1.74 27.69 5.95
C ILE A 236 1.20 27.75 7.38
N SER A 237 0.94 28.94 7.88
CA SER A 237 0.33 29.15 9.20
C SER A 237 -1.05 28.53 9.39
N LEU A 238 -1.73 28.15 8.32
CA LEU A 238 -3.05 27.47 8.40
C LEU A 238 -2.95 26.06 9.01
N LEU A 239 -1.77 25.45 8.99
CA LEU A 239 -1.51 24.11 9.52
C LEU A 239 -0.48 24.11 10.66
N VAL A 240 -0.54 25.09 11.54
CA VAL A 240 0.33 25.10 12.73
C VAL A 240 -0.43 24.54 13.93
N PRO A 241 -0.32 23.25 14.24
CA PRO A 241 -0.83 22.70 15.49
C PRO A 241 0.02 23.20 16.65
N LYS A 242 -0.61 23.44 17.79
CA LYS A 242 0.11 23.85 18.99
C LYS A 242 0.49 22.64 19.82
N PRO A 243 1.69 22.61 20.40
CA PRO A 243 2.08 21.54 21.32
C PRO A 243 1.07 21.36 22.45
N GLY A 244 0.66 20.12 22.70
CA GLY A 244 -0.33 19.78 23.73
C GLY A 244 -1.79 19.88 23.30
N GLU A 245 -2.09 20.41 22.12
CA GLU A 245 -3.44 20.34 21.55
C GLU A 245 -3.68 18.98 20.86
N VAL A 246 -4.91 18.49 20.94
CA VAL A 246 -5.38 17.33 20.18
C VAL A 246 -6.25 17.83 19.04
N GLU A 247 -5.88 17.53 17.83
CA GLU A 247 -6.62 17.95 16.65
C GLU A 247 -7.20 16.73 15.92
N HIS A 248 -8.41 16.88 15.39
CA HIS A 248 -9.02 15.90 14.48
C HIS A 248 -8.93 16.45 13.06
N TRP A 249 -8.22 15.75 12.20
CA TRP A 249 -8.05 16.13 10.81
C TRP A 249 -8.87 15.21 9.91
N THR A 250 -9.71 15.82 9.08
CA THR A 250 -10.45 15.13 8.03
C THR A 250 -9.76 15.38 6.71
N TYR A 251 -9.33 14.31 6.06
CA TYR A 251 -8.74 14.38 4.72
C TYR A 251 -9.83 14.12 3.69
N ILE A 252 -9.90 15.01 2.68
CA ILE A 252 -10.81 14.89 1.55
C ILE A 252 -9.97 14.69 0.29
N ASN A 253 -10.23 13.60 -0.42
CA ASN A 253 -9.71 13.44 -1.75
C ASN A 253 -10.64 14.14 -2.75
N GLY A 254 -10.39 15.43 -3.00
CA GLY A 254 -11.17 16.29 -3.90
C GLY A 254 -10.63 16.35 -5.33
N GLY A 255 -9.65 15.56 -5.65
CA GLY A 255 -8.77 15.73 -6.79
C GLY A 255 -9.21 15.25 -8.16
N GLY A 256 -10.48 15.39 -8.52
CA GLY A 256 -10.88 15.18 -9.91
C GLY A 256 -10.66 13.75 -10.44
N GLY A 257 -10.90 12.74 -9.61
CA GLY A 257 -10.84 11.34 -9.99
C GLY A 257 -9.50 10.65 -9.76
N TRP A 258 -8.60 11.28 -9.01
CA TRP A 258 -7.35 10.68 -8.53
C TRP A 258 -7.54 10.11 -7.14
N ASP A 259 -6.96 8.94 -6.92
CA ASP A 259 -6.86 8.37 -5.59
C ASP A 259 -5.51 8.75 -4.98
N HIS A 260 -5.53 9.38 -3.82
CA HIS A 260 -4.35 9.73 -3.03
C HIS A 260 -4.26 8.79 -1.84
N PRO A 261 -3.16 8.02 -1.71
CA PRO A 261 -2.91 7.16 -0.56
C PRO A 261 -2.58 7.94 0.70
#